data_4e8e58ee8eb3f251b3a39504c17ea78b
#
_entry.id   4e8e58ee8eb3f251b3a39504c17ea78b
#
_cell.length_a   1.000
_cell.length_b   1.000
_cell.length_c   1.000
_cell.angle_alpha   90.00
_cell.angle_beta   90.00
_cell.angle_gamma   90.00
#
_symmetry.space_group_name_H-M   'P 1'
#
loop_
_entity.id
_entity.type
_entity.pdbx_description
1 polymer ?
#
loop_
_entity_poly.entity_id
_entity_poly.type
_entity_poly.pdbx_seq_one_letter_code
_entity_poly.pdbx_strand_id
1 'polypeptide(L)'
;TVKDVMGRFHTMKGQRVERRWGWDCHGLHAELFVEKQLGITSKKEIGTKISIEDYVRECRAAMVKTSTEWEDTIERLGRWVEFEGAYKTMDKEYMESVWWAFKELYENGKIYEGEKILVYCTKDATPISKSEVAMENSYQMDTDPSVFAYFKIEDEDEYLLAWTTTPWTLPANVAVAVNAETDYSLLEHGDKRFYVATEAVSRVMQDAKHQPLEYTVVKKVKGSELVGKRYEPLFENRGPKAHQVLHADFVTTDDGTGIVHEAPAYGEEDYELCKALG
;
A
#
# COMPACT_ATOMS: atom_id res chain seq x y z
N THR A 1 3.80 6.23 29.08
CA THR A 1 3.15 6.98 30.19
C THR A 1 1.92 6.24 30.71
N VAL A 2 0.90 5.93 29.88
CA VAL A 2 -0.34 5.27 30.35
C VAL A 2 -0.08 3.92 31.04
N LYS A 3 0.75 3.06 30.47
CA LYS A 3 1.13 1.76 31.09
C LYS A 3 1.77 1.92 32.48
N ASP A 4 2.56 2.95 32.68
CA ASP A 4 3.21 3.23 33.97
C ASP A 4 2.21 3.74 35.01
N VAL A 5 1.30 4.63 34.62
CA VAL A 5 0.23 5.14 35.49
C VAL A 5 -0.65 4.01 36.00
N MET A 6 -1.04 3.08 35.14
CA MET A 6 -1.86 1.91 35.52
C MET A 6 -1.13 1.02 36.56
N GLY A 7 0.14 0.72 36.31
CA GLY A 7 0.95 -0.06 37.25
C GLY A 7 1.08 0.61 38.62
N ARG A 8 1.36 1.92 38.65
CA ARG A 8 1.44 2.72 39.88
C ARG A 8 0.11 2.76 40.61
N PHE A 9 -0.99 3.01 39.91
CA PHE A 9 -2.33 3.07 40.47
C PHE A 9 -2.69 1.76 41.20
N HIS A 10 -2.49 0.61 40.57
CA HIS A 10 -2.79 -0.69 41.18
C HIS A 10 -1.88 -1.00 42.34
N THR A 11 -0.60 -0.62 42.28
CA THR A 11 0.32 -0.76 43.42
C THR A 11 -0.13 0.08 44.64
N MET A 12 -0.54 1.33 44.37
CA MET A 12 -1.05 2.22 45.43
C MET A 12 -2.37 1.73 46.04
N LYS A 13 -3.11 0.87 45.34
CA LYS A 13 -4.29 0.16 45.84
C LYS A 13 -3.93 -1.14 46.61
N GLY A 14 -2.65 -1.40 46.84
CA GLY A 14 -2.19 -2.59 47.58
C GLY A 14 -2.09 -3.88 46.76
N GLN A 15 -2.20 -3.77 45.45
CA GLN A 15 -2.07 -4.91 44.54
C GLN A 15 -0.63 -5.14 44.13
N ARG A 16 -0.21 -6.40 44.03
CA ARG A 16 1.09 -6.75 43.43
C ARG A 16 1.01 -6.55 41.92
N VAL A 17 1.92 -5.76 41.40
CA VAL A 17 2.04 -5.51 39.94
C VAL A 17 3.45 -5.82 39.49
N GLU A 18 3.62 -6.83 38.68
CA GLU A 18 4.90 -7.17 38.06
C GLU A 18 5.11 -6.23 36.86
N ARG A 19 6.31 -5.62 36.76
CA ARG A 19 6.66 -4.60 35.78
C ARG A 19 7.89 -5.01 35.00
N ARG A 20 7.81 -6.14 34.34
CA ARG A 20 8.90 -6.66 33.53
C ARG A 20 9.08 -5.81 32.25
N TRP A 21 10.32 -5.45 32.00
CA TRP A 21 10.69 -4.83 30.71
C TRP A 21 10.73 -5.88 29.60
N GLY A 22 10.53 -5.45 28.35
CA GLY A 22 10.66 -6.28 27.16
C GLY A 22 11.37 -5.52 26.06
N TRP A 23 12.30 -6.20 25.39
CA TRP A 23 13.07 -5.68 24.28
C TRP A 23 12.57 -6.26 22.96
N ASP A 24 12.11 -5.38 22.06
CA ASP A 24 11.84 -5.72 20.67
C ASP A 24 13.16 -5.65 19.88
N CYS A 25 13.66 -6.81 19.46
CA CYS A 25 15.01 -6.95 18.92
C CYS A 25 15.06 -7.17 17.41
N HIS A 26 13.91 -7.17 16.74
CA HIS A 26 13.82 -7.44 15.32
C HIS A 26 13.23 -6.25 14.55
N GLY A 27 13.42 -6.28 13.23
CA GLY A 27 12.80 -5.34 12.32
C GLY A 27 13.79 -4.44 11.60
N LEU A 28 13.26 -3.73 10.62
CA LEU A 28 14.02 -2.92 9.66
C LEU A 28 14.90 -1.85 10.33
N HIS A 29 14.43 -1.23 11.42
CA HIS A 29 15.20 -0.21 12.14
C HIS A 29 16.53 -0.75 12.70
N ALA A 30 16.51 -1.99 13.25
CA ALA A 30 17.71 -2.63 13.74
C ALA A 30 18.68 -2.97 12.60
N GLU A 31 18.14 -3.49 11.51
CA GLU A 31 18.91 -3.84 10.32
C GLU A 31 19.56 -2.61 9.69
N LEU A 32 18.81 -1.55 9.42
CA LEU A 32 19.32 -0.31 8.81
C LEU A 32 20.44 0.34 9.65
N PHE A 33 20.33 0.29 10.97
CA PHE A 33 21.38 0.78 11.85
C PHE A 33 22.69 0.03 11.63
N VAL A 34 22.64 -1.30 11.58
CA VAL A 34 23.81 -2.16 11.35
C VAL A 34 24.33 -2.06 9.92
N GLU A 35 23.46 -2.03 8.93
CA GLU A 35 23.83 -1.82 7.51
C GLU A 35 24.63 -0.54 7.33
N LYS A 36 24.17 0.55 7.97
CA LYS A 36 24.90 1.82 7.96
C LYS A 36 26.30 1.71 8.59
N GLN A 37 26.43 1.00 9.71
CA GLN A 37 27.73 0.77 10.37
C GLN A 37 28.68 -0.06 9.53
N LEU A 38 28.17 -1.09 8.83
CA LEU A 38 28.93 -1.99 7.98
C LEU A 38 29.17 -1.44 6.57
N GLY A 39 28.61 -0.27 6.22
CA GLY A 39 28.69 0.31 4.89
C GLY A 39 28.00 -0.55 3.82
N ILE A 40 26.91 -1.23 4.20
CA ILE A 40 26.05 -1.99 3.30
C ILE A 40 25.08 -1.00 2.64
N THR A 41 25.00 -1.03 1.32
CA THR A 41 24.15 -0.13 0.52
C THR A 41 22.98 -0.85 -0.14
N SER A 42 23.06 -2.19 -0.19
CA SER A 42 22.00 -3.04 -0.74
C SER A 42 21.93 -4.36 0.02
N LYS A 43 20.74 -4.84 0.32
CA LYS A 43 20.52 -6.16 0.94
C LYS A 43 21.11 -7.33 0.15
N LYS A 44 21.37 -7.15 -1.16
CA LYS A 44 22.08 -8.14 -2.01
C LYS A 44 23.54 -8.35 -1.62
N GLU A 45 24.13 -7.45 -0.84
CA GLU A 45 25.48 -7.57 -0.32
C GLU A 45 25.57 -8.56 0.87
N ILE A 46 24.44 -8.82 1.54
CA ILE A 46 24.35 -9.81 2.61
C ILE A 46 24.39 -11.21 1.99
N GLY A 47 25.31 -12.03 2.47
CA GLY A 47 25.64 -13.32 1.86
C GLY A 47 26.75 -13.28 0.81
N THR A 48 27.21 -12.08 0.39
CA THR A 48 28.31 -11.89 -0.57
C THR A 48 29.46 -11.06 0.00
N LYS A 49 29.19 -9.83 0.42
CA LYS A 49 30.18 -8.93 1.05
C LYS A 49 30.41 -9.26 2.53
N ILE A 50 29.35 -9.69 3.21
CA ILE A 50 29.37 -10.17 4.58
C ILE A 50 28.57 -11.47 4.65
N SER A 51 29.02 -12.46 5.45
CA SER A 51 28.26 -13.69 5.67
C SER A 51 26.94 -13.38 6.39
N ILE A 52 25.90 -14.18 6.16
CA ILE A 52 24.61 -14.04 6.90
C ILE A 52 24.83 -14.20 8.40
N GLU A 53 25.70 -15.14 8.80
CA GLU A 53 26.04 -15.40 10.20
C GLU A 53 26.68 -14.18 10.85
N ASP A 54 27.67 -13.57 10.20
CA ASP A 54 28.33 -12.37 10.70
C ASP A 54 27.37 -11.19 10.77
N TYR A 55 26.54 -11.00 9.77
CA TYR A 55 25.51 -9.95 9.75
C TYR A 55 24.54 -10.09 10.92
N VAL A 56 24.01 -11.30 11.16
CA VAL A 56 23.09 -11.57 12.27
C VAL A 56 23.80 -11.38 13.62
N ARG A 57 25.07 -11.76 13.73
CA ARG A 57 25.87 -11.53 14.95
C ARG A 57 26.00 -10.04 15.25
N GLU A 58 26.29 -9.21 14.25
CA GLU A 58 26.38 -7.75 14.42
C GLU A 58 25.04 -7.12 14.79
N CYS A 59 23.94 -7.55 14.16
CA CYS A 59 22.60 -7.12 14.56
C CYS A 59 22.28 -7.44 16.01
N ARG A 60 22.59 -8.67 16.46
CA ARG A 60 22.40 -9.09 17.84
C ARG A 60 23.26 -8.26 18.81
N ALA A 61 24.52 -8.02 18.49
CA ALA A 61 25.42 -7.21 19.30
C ALA A 61 24.96 -5.75 19.42
N ALA A 62 24.47 -5.16 18.34
CA ALA A 62 23.95 -3.81 18.34
C ALA A 62 22.72 -3.66 19.26
N MET A 63 21.82 -4.63 19.27
CA MET A 63 20.64 -4.60 20.14
C MET A 63 21.01 -4.68 21.63
N VAL A 64 21.99 -5.49 21.99
CA VAL A 64 22.48 -5.59 23.38
C VAL A 64 23.13 -4.28 23.84
N LYS A 65 23.94 -3.65 22.97
CA LYS A 65 24.59 -2.38 23.29
C LYS A 65 23.58 -1.24 23.51
N THR A 66 22.59 -1.13 22.66
CA THR A 66 21.56 -0.08 22.73
C THR A 66 20.69 -0.23 23.98
N SER A 67 20.56 -1.44 24.54
CA SER A 67 19.73 -1.69 25.75
C SER A 67 20.21 -0.88 26.95
N THR A 68 21.50 -0.78 27.19
CA THR A 68 22.07 -0.04 28.34
C THR A 68 21.74 1.46 28.30
N GLU A 69 21.86 2.07 27.13
CA GLU A 69 21.54 3.51 26.95
C GLU A 69 20.05 3.79 27.21
N TRP A 70 19.18 2.84 26.85
CA TRP A 70 17.75 2.93 27.10
C TRP A 70 17.42 2.80 28.60
N GLU A 71 18.09 1.93 29.34
CA GLU A 71 17.90 1.77 30.79
C GLU A 71 18.12 3.08 31.52
N ASP A 72 19.25 3.72 31.29
CA ASP A 72 19.58 5.04 31.87
C ASP A 72 18.50 6.10 31.54
N THR A 73 18.03 6.11 30.30
CA THR A 73 17.00 7.06 29.85
C THR A 73 15.66 6.79 30.55
N ILE A 74 15.24 5.55 30.65
CA ILE A 74 13.96 5.16 31.29
C ILE A 74 13.98 5.40 32.78
N GLU A 75 15.10 5.12 33.45
CA GLU A 75 15.29 5.43 34.88
C GLU A 75 15.20 6.93 35.13
N ARG A 76 15.86 7.75 34.29
CA ARG A 76 15.77 9.21 34.37
C ARG A 76 14.35 9.74 34.17
N LEU A 77 13.56 9.11 33.31
CA LEU A 77 12.13 9.43 33.11
C LEU A 77 11.27 9.01 34.32
N GLY A 78 11.85 8.29 35.30
CA GLY A 78 11.18 7.85 36.50
C GLY A 78 10.11 6.78 36.27
N ARG A 79 10.19 6.00 35.21
CA ARG A 79 9.26 4.89 34.98
C ARG A 79 9.55 3.74 35.93
N TRP A 80 8.50 3.21 36.57
CA TRP A 80 8.63 2.05 37.42
C TRP A 80 8.64 0.76 36.61
N VAL A 81 9.81 0.21 36.37
CA VAL A 81 10.00 -1.02 35.58
C VAL A 81 11.24 -1.76 36.08
N GLU A 82 11.23 -3.08 35.93
CA GLU A 82 12.33 -3.96 36.27
C GLU A 82 13.03 -4.41 35.00
N PHE A 83 14.30 -4.06 34.87
CA PHE A 83 15.13 -4.47 33.73
C PHE A 83 15.77 -5.83 33.97
N GLU A 84 16.05 -6.17 35.23
CA GLU A 84 16.53 -7.51 35.58
C GLU A 84 15.48 -8.57 35.22
N GLY A 85 15.89 -9.58 34.46
CA GLY A 85 14.98 -10.59 33.91
C GLY A 85 14.09 -10.10 32.77
N ALA A 86 14.42 -8.96 32.14
CA ALA A 86 13.76 -8.51 30.93
C ALA A 86 13.83 -9.60 29.86
N TYR A 87 12.72 -9.81 29.15
CA TYR A 87 12.73 -10.70 27.99
C TYR A 87 13.19 -9.96 26.72
N LYS A 88 13.78 -10.69 25.81
CA LYS A 88 14.14 -10.21 24.48
C LYS A 88 13.40 -11.05 23.44
N THR A 89 12.83 -10.42 22.43
CA THR A 89 12.13 -11.15 21.35
C THR A 89 13.06 -12.08 20.56
N MET A 90 14.38 -11.89 20.66
CA MET A 90 15.41 -12.75 20.07
C MET A 90 15.83 -13.93 20.94
N ASP A 91 15.31 -14.05 22.18
CA ASP A 91 15.62 -15.17 23.05
C ASP A 91 14.88 -16.43 22.60
N LYS A 92 15.51 -17.59 22.78
CA LYS A 92 14.97 -18.87 22.31
C LYS A 92 13.61 -19.18 22.94
N GLU A 93 13.47 -18.98 24.23
CA GLU A 93 12.23 -19.22 24.97
C GLU A 93 11.08 -18.34 24.49
N TYR A 94 11.39 -17.10 24.08
CA TYR A 94 10.40 -16.21 23.48
C TYR A 94 9.96 -16.73 22.10
N MET A 95 10.92 -17.10 21.25
CA MET A 95 10.63 -17.65 19.92
C MET A 95 9.83 -18.95 19.99
N GLU A 96 10.17 -19.85 20.93
CA GLU A 96 9.41 -21.08 21.16
C GLU A 96 7.95 -20.80 21.55
N SER A 97 7.73 -19.79 22.39
CA SER A 97 6.38 -19.35 22.77
C SER A 97 5.57 -18.79 21.59
N VAL A 98 6.22 -18.01 20.72
CA VAL A 98 5.59 -17.50 19.49
C VAL A 98 5.25 -18.64 18.53
N TRP A 99 6.15 -19.61 18.36
CA TRP A 99 5.90 -20.78 17.50
C TRP A 99 4.79 -21.67 18.03
N TRP A 100 4.74 -21.85 19.36
CA TRP A 100 3.62 -22.55 19.98
C TRP A 100 2.29 -21.85 19.69
N ALA A 101 2.20 -20.55 19.89
CA ALA A 101 0.98 -19.79 19.61
C ALA A 101 0.59 -19.86 18.13
N PHE A 102 1.56 -19.78 17.21
CA PHE A 102 1.32 -19.95 15.78
C PHE A 102 0.76 -21.35 15.45
N LYS A 103 1.36 -22.39 16.05
CA LYS A 103 0.90 -23.76 15.87
C LYS A 103 -0.55 -23.94 16.33
N GLU A 104 -0.89 -23.44 17.52
CA GLU A 104 -2.25 -23.48 18.04
C GLU A 104 -3.25 -22.79 17.08
N LEU A 105 -2.91 -21.64 16.54
CA LEU A 105 -3.74 -20.94 15.58
C LEU A 105 -3.89 -21.72 14.26
N TYR A 106 -2.81 -22.32 13.78
CA TYR A 106 -2.82 -23.15 12.59
C TYR A 106 -3.70 -24.39 12.75
N GLU A 107 -3.53 -25.14 13.83
CA GLU A 107 -4.32 -26.35 14.13
C GLU A 107 -5.82 -26.03 14.31
N ASN A 108 -6.15 -24.83 14.76
CA ASN A 108 -7.52 -24.33 14.87
C ASN A 108 -8.06 -23.70 13.58
N GLY A 109 -7.36 -23.80 12.46
CA GLY A 109 -7.79 -23.29 11.14
C GLY A 109 -7.89 -21.77 11.05
N LYS A 110 -7.15 -21.03 11.91
CA LYS A 110 -7.14 -19.57 11.93
C LYS A 110 -6.06 -18.97 11.03
N ILE A 111 -5.15 -19.79 10.52
CA ILE A 111 -4.07 -19.39 9.62
C ILE A 111 -4.30 -20.02 8.27
N TYR A 112 -4.21 -19.24 7.22
CA TYR A 112 -4.34 -19.67 5.84
C TYR A 112 -3.31 -18.93 4.98
N GLU A 113 -2.99 -19.50 3.84
CA GLU A 113 -2.18 -18.87 2.81
C GLU A 113 -3.07 -17.99 1.93
N GLY A 114 -2.64 -16.78 1.64
CA GLY A 114 -3.40 -15.83 0.84
C GLY A 114 -2.53 -14.74 0.24
N GLU A 115 -3.07 -14.04 -0.74
CA GLU A 115 -2.43 -12.92 -1.42
C GLU A 115 -2.94 -11.59 -0.85
N LYS A 116 -2.07 -10.60 -0.81
CA LYS A 116 -2.40 -9.26 -0.35
C LYS A 116 -1.57 -8.21 -1.09
N ILE A 117 -2.22 -7.14 -1.51
CA ILE A 117 -1.54 -5.99 -2.10
C ILE A 117 -0.97 -5.12 -0.98
N LEU A 118 0.32 -4.83 -1.05
CA LEU A 118 1.05 -4.01 -0.09
C LEU A 118 1.96 -3.02 -0.83
N VAL A 119 2.18 -1.86 -0.21
CA VAL A 119 3.23 -0.94 -0.64
C VAL A 119 4.59 -1.62 -0.43
N TYR A 120 5.47 -1.53 -1.41
CA TYR A 120 6.78 -2.17 -1.39
C TYR A 120 7.90 -1.13 -1.54
N CYS A 121 8.83 -1.11 -0.59
CA CYS A 121 10.03 -0.28 -0.68
C CYS A 121 11.08 -0.99 -1.54
N THR A 122 11.37 -0.44 -2.71
CA THR A 122 12.38 -1.01 -3.62
C THR A 122 13.81 -0.83 -3.11
N LYS A 123 14.06 0.20 -2.28
CA LYS A 123 15.36 0.46 -1.67
C LYS A 123 15.67 -0.58 -0.59
N ASP A 124 14.75 -0.79 0.32
CA ASP A 124 14.94 -1.68 1.47
C ASP A 124 14.49 -3.12 1.17
N ALA A 125 13.95 -3.35 -0.05
CA ALA A 125 13.50 -4.65 -0.56
C ALA A 125 12.53 -5.35 0.41
N THR A 126 11.54 -4.60 0.92
CA THR A 126 10.57 -5.10 1.90
C THR A 126 9.18 -4.47 1.72
N PRO A 127 8.10 -5.19 2.03
CA PRO A 127 6.78 -4.59 2.15
C PRO A 127 6.72 -3.58 3.30
N ILE A 128 5.92 -2.53 3.12
CA ILE A 128 5.67 -1.50 4.14
C ILE A 128 4.25 -1.69 4.67
N SER A 129 4.10 -1.65 5.99
CA SER A 129 2.79 -1.76 6.63
C SER A 129 1.94 -0.50 6.44
N LYS A 130 0.61 -0.63 6.52
CA LYS A 130 -0.31 0.53 6.49
C LYS A 130 -0.01 1.54 7.60
N SER A 131 0.45 1.09 8.76
CA SER A 131 0.85 1.98 9.87
C SER A 131 2.10 2.78 9.57
N GLU A 132 3.07 2.22 8.86
CA GLU A 132 4.27 2.96 8.43
C GLU A 132 3.93 3.99 7.36
N VAL A 133 3.06 3.65 6.40
CA VAL A 133 2.57 4.60 5.39
C VAL A 133 1.78 5.76 6.03
N ALA A 134 1.06 5.50 7.11
CA ALA A 134 0.28 6.50 7.84
C ALA A 134 1.09 7.32 8.89
N MET A 135 2.40 7.11 9.00
CA MET A 135 3.25 7.87 9.93
C MET A 135 3.34 9.34 9.51
N GLU A 136 3.60 10.21 10.49
CA GLU A 136 3.81 11.65 10.26
C GLU A 136 4.99 11.86 9.28
N ASN A 137 4.80 12.75 8.31
CA ASN A 137 5.76 13.05 7.22
C ASN A 137 6.04 11.89 6.23
N SER A 138 5.20 10.88 6.14
CA SER A 138 5.33 9.81 5.14
C SER A 138 4.99 10.28 3.73
N TYR A 139 4.13 11.30 3.60
CA TYR A 139 3.73 11.89 2.32
C TYR A 139 4.46 13.19 2.07
N GLN A 140 4.95 13.36 0.87
CA GLN A 140 5.57 14.59 0.38
C GLN A 140 4.91 15.00 -0.94
N MET A 141 4.85 16.31 -1.20
CA MET A 141 4.38 16.79 -2.50
C MET A 141 5.51 16.62 -3.51
N ASP A 142 5.19 15.94 -4.61
CA ASP A 142 6.09 15.75 -5.74
C ASP A 142 5.35 16.08 -7.04
N THR A 143 6.09 16.21 -8.14
CA THR A 143 5.54 16.51 -9.46
C THR A 143 5.83 15.33 -10.38
N ASP A 144 4.80 14.55 -10.66
CA ASP A 144 4.86 13.41 -11.54
C ASP A 144 4.15 13.65 -12.88
N PRO A 145 4.66 13.10 -14.00
CA PRO A 145 3.93 13.14 -15.26
C PRO A 145 2.68 12.26 -15.17
N SER A 146 1.58 12.77 -15.72
CA SER A 146 0.34 12.03 -15.86
C SER A 146 0.00 11.76 -17.32
N VAL A 147 -0.79 10.72 -17.56
CA VAL A 147 -1.16 10.27 -18.92
C VAL A 147 -2.67 10.09 -19.02
N PHE A 148 -3.23 10.54 -20.13
CA PHE A 148 -4.57 10.16 -20.58
C PHE A 148 -4.46 8.97 -21.53
N ALA A 149 -5.14 7.87 -21.22
CA ALA A 149 -5.16 6.64 -21.99
C ALA A 149 -6.54 6.43 -22.62
N TYR A 150 -6.57 6.16 -23.91
CA TYR A 150 -7.79 5.89 -24.68
C TYR A 150 -7.99 4.38 -24.79
N PHE A 151 -9.05 3.85 -24.20
CA PHE A 151 -9.45 2.45 -24.30
C PHE A 151 -10.56 2.34 -25.35
N LYS A 152 -10.26 1.79 -26.51
CA LYS A 152 -11.22 1.69 -27.62
C LYS A 152 -12.29 0.64 -27.29
N ILE A 153 -13.56 1.05 -27.34
CA ILE A 153 -14.68 0.12 -27.14
C ILE A 153 -14.75 -0.85 -28.33
N GLU A 154 -14.91 -2.15 -28.08
CA GLU A 154 -15.04 -3.16 -29.12
C GLU A 154 -16.26 -2.85 -30.01
N ASP A 155 -16.12 -3.01 -31.32
CA ASP A 155 -17.14 -2.79 -32.34
C ASP A 155 -17.73 -1.34 -32.42
N GLU A 156 -17.13 -0.39 -31.70
CA GLU A 156 -17.55 1.02 -31.73
C GLU A 156 -16.36 1.93 -32.07
N ASP A 157 -16.63 3.06 -32.73
CA ASP A 157 -15.60 4.12 -32.93
C ASP A 157 -15.64 5.14 -31.79
N GLU A 158 -15.68 4.62 -30.56
CA GLU A 158 -15.76 5.35 -29.30
C GLU A 158 -14.73 4.82 -28.31
N TYR A 159 -14.23 5.69 -27.45
CA TYR A 159 -13.20 5.37 -26.45
C TYR A 159 -13.67 5.69 -25.04
N LEU A 160 -13.09 5.00 -24.07
CA LEU A 160 -13.13 5.40 -22.67
C LEU A 160 -11.81 6.13 -22.38
N LEU A 161 -11.88 7.33 -21.84
CA LEU A 161 -10.69 8.13 -21.51
C LEU A 161 -10.38 8.01 -20.02
N ALA A 162 -9.35 7.24 -19.65
CA ALA A 162 -8.86 7.18 -18.29
C ALA A 162 -7.64 8.10 -18.10
N TRP A 163 -7.46 8.58 -16.88
CA TRP A 163 -6.29 9.36 -16.47
C TRP A 163 -5.52 8.61 -15.39
N THR A 164 -4.19 8.62 -15.47
CA THR A 164 -3.33 7.97 -14.48
C THR A 164 -2.05 8.75 -14.25
N THR A 165 -1.59 8.78 -12.99
CA THR A 165 -0.26 9.25 -12.57
C THR A 165 0.76 8.11 -12.50
N THR A 166 0.33 6.87 -12.75
CA THR A 166 1.17 5.66 -12.71
C THR A 166 1.14 4.91 -14.05
N PRO A 167 1.61 5.52 -15.16
CA PRO A 167 1.48 4.93 -16.49
C PRO A 167 2.20 3.59 -16.66
N TRP A 168 3.17 3.27 -15.82
CA TRP A 168 3.86 1.97 -15.79
C TRP A 168 2.97 0.80 -15.37
N THR A 169 1.77 1.05 -14.82
CA THR A 169 0.79 0.00 -14.50
C THR A 169 -0.11 -0.37 -15.69
N LEU A 170 -0.18 0.46 -16.72
CA LEU A 170 -1.01 0.21 -17.92
C LEU A 170 -0.75 -1.14 -18.60
N PRO A 171 0.50 -1.66 -18.70
CA PRO A 171 0.74 -3.01 -19.23
C PRO A 171 0.05 -4.15 -18.46
N ALA A 172 -0.32 -3.91 -17.20
CA ALA A 172 -1.04 -4.86 -16.36
C ALA A 172 -2.55 -4.57 -16.28
N ASN A 173 -3.08 -3.72 -17.16
CA ASN A 173 -4.50 -3.42 -17.22
C ASN A 173 -5.32 -4.68 -17.47
N VAL A 174 -6.38 -4.87 -16.69
CA VAL A 174 -7.35 -5.97 -16.85
C VAL A 174 -8.78 -5.46 -16.98
N ALA A 175 -9.09 -4.28 -16.49
CA ALA A 175 -10.42 -3.68 -16.57
C ALA A 175 -10.35 -2.15 -16.57
N VAL A 176 -11.48 -1.54 -16.82
CA VAL A 176 -11.73 -0.10 -16.61
C VAL A 176 -12.96 0.01 -15.72
N ALA A 177 -12.90 0.86 -14.70
CA ALA A 177 -14.01 1.08 -13.77
C ALA A 177 -14.70 2.41 -14.02
N VAL A 178 -16.02 2.41 -13.85
CA VAL A 178 -16.91 3.58 -13.86
C VAL A 178 -17.87 3.51 -12.68
N ASN A 179 -18.40 4.63 -12.25
CA ASN A 179 -19.51 4.62 -11.29
C ASN A 179 -20.84 4.58 -12.04
N ALA A 180 -21.66 3.56 -11.80
CA ALA A 180 -22.93 3.32 -12.50
C ALA A 180 -23.92 4.48 -12.38
N GLU A 181 -23.90 5.21 -11.26
CA GLU A 181 -24.81 6.32 -10.95
C GLU A 181 -24.34 7.67 -11.52
N THR A 182 -23.08 7.76 -11.98
CA THR A 182 -22.49 8.98 -12.53
C THR A 182 -22.95 9.18 -13.98
N ASP A 183 -23.13 10.45 -14.38
CA ASP A 183 -23.41 10.84 -15.76
C ASP A 183 -22.12 10.99 -16.54
N TYR A 184 -22.05 10.35 -17.71
CA TYR A 184 -20.93 10.43 -18.64
C TYR A 184 -21.33 11.12 -19.94
N SER A 185 -20.44 11.95 -20.45
CA SER A 185 -20.60 12.61 -21.74
C SER A 185 -19.69 11.98 -22.79
N LEU A 186 -20.24 11.59 -23.92
CA LEU A 186 -19.47 11.28 -25.12
C LEU A 186 -19.09 12.59 -25.77
N LEU A 187 -17.81 12.88 -25.83
CA LEU A 187 -17.24 14.06 -26.46
C LEU A 187 -16.66 13.71 -27.81
N GLU A 188 -16.79 14.65 -28.77
CA GLU A 188 -16.05 14.62 -30.02
C GLU A 188 -15.03 15.77 -30.01
N HIS A 189 -13.76 15.43 -30.17
CA HIS A 189 -12.64 16.36 -30.27
C HIS A 189 -11.64 15.86 -31.30
N GLY A 190 -11.42 16.64 -32.33
CA GLY A 190 -10.64 16.23 -33.50
C GLY A 190 -11.26 15.03 -34.22
N ASP A 191 -10.48 13.95 -34.34
CA ASP A 191 -10.89 12.69 -34.98
C ASP A 191 -11.38 11.62 -33.97
N LYS A 192 -11.52 11.95 -32.69
CA LYS A 192 -11.85 11.01 -31.64
C LYS A 192 -13.15 11.31 -30.93
N ARG A 193 -13.85 10.23 -30.56
CA ARG A 193 -15.03 10.26 -29.69
C ARG A 193 -14.74 9.48 -28.43
N PHE A 194 -14.89 10.12 -27.25
CA PHE A 194 -14.55 9.47 -26.01
C PHE A 194 -15.44 9.90 -24.86
N TYR A 195 -15.64 8.96 -23.94
CA TYR A 195 -16.40 9.19 -22.71
C TYR A 195 -15.52 9.76 -21.61
N VAL A 196 -16.08 10.72 -20.88
CA VAL A 196 -15.61 11.22 -19.59
C VAL A 196 -16.81 11.51 -18.69
N ALA A 197 -16.63 11.51 -17.39
CA ALA A 197 -17.69 11.96 -16.47
C ALA A 197 -18.09 13.40 -16.82
N THR A 198 -19.40 13.68 -16.85
CA THR A 198 -19.92 14.97 -17.27
C THR A 198 -19.35 16.13 -16.45
N GLU A 199 -19.15 15.92 -15.15
CA GLU A 199 -18.55 16.92 -14.24
C GLU A 199 -17.06 17.14 -14.49
N ALA A 200 -16.36 16.16 -15.06
CA ALA A 200 -14.92 16.25 -15.37
C ALA A 200 -14.63 16.95 -16.70
N VAL A 201 -15.63 17.16 -17.56
CA VAL A 201 -15.45 17.69 -18.93
C VAL A 201 -14.66 18.99 -18.94
N SER A 202 -15.00 19.96 -18.11
CA SER A 202 -14.34 21.28 -18.09
C SER A 202 -12.86 21.20 -17.68
N ARG A 203 -12.51 20.23 -16.82
CA ARG A 203 -11.15 19.97 -16.38
C ARG A 203 -10.33 19.21 -17.42
N VAL A 204 -10.94 18.21 -18.06
CA VAL A 204 -10.28 17.36 -19.04
C VAL A 204 -10.08 18.09 -20.37
N MET A 205 -11.04 18.91 -20.77
CA MET A 205 -10.99 19.64 -22.04
C MET A 205 -10.25 20.98 -21.93
N GLN A 206 -8.98 20.88 -21.50
CA GLN A 206 -8.04 22.01 -21.42
C GLN A 206 -6.67 21.60 -21.98
N ASP A 207 -5.97 22.58 -22.56
CA ASP A 207 -4.58 22.39 -22.96
C ASP A 207 -3.60 22.49 -21.79
N ALA A 208 -2.30 22.31 -22.04
CA ALA A 208 -1.24 22.43 -21.04
C ALA A 208 -1.11 23.83 -20.41
N LYS A 209 -1.79 24.84 -20.95
CA LYS A 209 -1.87 26.21 -20.42
C LYS A 209 -3.21 26.50 -19.76
N HIS A 210 -4.01 25.47 -19.49
CA HIS A 210 -5.37 25.56 -18.94
C HIS A 210 -6.33 26.37 -19.81
N GLN A 211 -6.12 26.41 -21.13
CA GLN A 211 -7.05 27.04 -22.06
C GLN A 211 -8.07 25.99 -22.54
N PRO A 212 -9.36 26.35 -22.62
CA PRO A 212 -10.39 25.43 -23.10
C PRO A 212 -10.10 24.92 -24.53
N LEU A 213 -10.24 23.62 -24.73
CA LEU A 213 -10.21 22.98 -26.03
C LEU A 213 -11.62 22.97 -26.66
N GLU A 214 -11.70 23.03 -27.96
CA GLU A 214 -12.97 22.88 -28.68
C GLU A 214 -13.42 21.41 -28.65
N TYR A 215 -14.68 21.19 -28.31
CA TYR A 215 -15.32 19.88 -28.34
C TYR A 215 -16.82 19.98 -28.58
N THR A 216 -17.42 18.87 -28.98
CA THR A 216 -18.87 18.73 -29.10
C THR A 216 -19.34 17.61 -28.15
N VAL A 217 -20.42 17.84 -27.41
CA VAL A 217 -21.10 16.79 -26.64
C VAL A 217 -22.05 16.05 -27.59
N VAL A 218 -21.73 14.80 -27.92
CA VAL A 218 -22.52 13.98 -28.85
C VAL A 218 -23.75 13.38 -28.14
N LYS A 219 -23.53 12.79 -26.95
CA LYS A 219 -24.61 12.23 -26.13
C LYS A 219 -24.19 12.21 -24.64
N LYS A 220 -25.17 12.02 -23.78
CA LYS A 220 -24.97 11.74 -22.34
C LYS A 220 -25.59 10.40 -22.00
N VAL A 221 -24.91 9.65 -21.16
CA VAL A 221 -25.34 8.31 -20.71
C VAL A 221 -25.11 8.16 -19.23
N LYS A 222 -25.81 7.24 -18.57
CA LYS A 222 -25.48 6.79 -17.22
C LYS A 222 -24.28 5.83 -17.28
N GLY A 223 -23.46 5.81 -16.23
CA GLY A 223 -22.37 4.84 -16.10
C GLY A 223 -22.87 3.40 -16.18
N SER A 224 -24.08 3.12 -15.72
CA SER A 224 -24.73 1.81 -15.87
C SER A 224 -24.88 1.34 -17.33
N GLU A 225 -24.93 2.26 -18.30
CA GLU A 225 -24.97 1.94 -19.75
C GLU A 225 -23.57 1.59 -20.30
N LEU A 226 -22.52 1.96 -19.60
CA LEU A 226 -21.12 1.63 -19.94
C LEU A 226 -20.69 0.31 -19.32
N VAL A 227 -21.22 -0.04 -18.15
CA VAL A 227 -20.88 -1.29 -17.43
C VAL A 227 -21.17 -2.50 -18.33
N GLY A 228 -20.20 -3.42 -18.39
CA GLY A 228 -20.27 -4.64 -19.20
C GLY A 228 -19.82 -4.45 -20.66
N LYS A 229 -19.61 -3.21 -21.15
CA LYS A 229 -18.98 -3.02 -22.47
C LYS A 229 -17.56 -3.58 -22.42
N ARG A 230 -17.11 -4.06 -23.58
CA ARG A 230 -15.75 -4.57 -23.76
C ARG A 230 -14.92 -3.54 -24.52
N TYR A 231 -13.60 -3.57 -24.29
CA TYR A 231 -12.67 -2.70 -25.00
C TYR A 231 -11.44 -3.47 -25.49
N GLU A 232 -10.81 -2.95 -26.55
CA GLU A 232 -9.58 -3.50 -27.11
C GLU A 232 -8.42 -3.29 -26.12
N PRO A 233 -7.62 -4.35 -25.78
CA PRO A 233 -6.49 -4.21 -24.86
C PRO A 233 -5.43 -3.26 -25.41
N LEU A 234 -4.87 -2.39 -24.55
CA LEU A 234 -3.76 -1.49 -24.93
C LEU A 234 -2.46 -2.26 -25.22
N PHE A 235 -2.27 -3.40 -24.57
CA PHE A 235 -1.07 -4.24 -24.65
C PHE A 235 -1.48 -5.69 -24.90
N GLU A 236 -1.23 -6.57 -23.93
CA GLU A 236 -1.56 -7.99 -24.04
C GLU A 236 -2.98 -8.29 -23.57
N ASN A 237 -3.64 -9.20 -24.27
CA ASN A 237 -4.93 -9.72 -23.83
C ASN A 237 -4.73 -10.63 -22.59
N ARG A 238 -5.42 -10.29 -21.49
CA ARG A 238 -5.34 -10.98 -20.20
C ARG A 238 -6.38 -12.09 -20.02
N GLY A 239 -7.08 -12.42 -21.08
CA GLY A 239 -8.05 -13.53 -21.11
C GLY A 239 -9.51 -13.08 -21.23
N PRO A 240 -10.44 -14.04 -21.26
CA PRO A 240 -11.83 -13.77 -21.63
C PRO A 240 -12.62 -12.95 -20.61
N LYS A 241 -12.19 -12.91 -19.35
CA LYS A 241 -12.82 -12.11 -18.30
C LYS A 241 -12.27 -10.70 -18.21
N ALA A 242 -11.09 -10.43 -18.79
CA ALA A 242 -10.47 -9.11 -18.80
C ALA A 242 -11.06 -8.19 -19.88
N HIS A 243 -10.63 -6.93 -19.84
CA HIS A 243 -10.93 -5.88 -20.83
C HIS A 243 -12.43 -5.56 -20.96
N GLN A 244 -13.08 -5.41 -19.80
CA GLN A 244 -14.46 -4.97 -19.69
C GLN A 244 -14.59 -3.80 -18.72
N VAL A 245 -15.70 -3.05 -18.87
CA VAL A 245 -16.04 -1.95 -17.98
C VAL A 245 -16.76 -2.49 -16.76
N LEU A 246 -16.23 -2.21 -15.57
CA LEU A 246 -16.76 -2.63 -14.29
C LEU A 246 -17.45 -1.45 -13.59
N HIS A 247 -18.39 -1.76 -12.69
CA HIS A 247 -18.88 -0.78 -11.73
C HIS A 247 -18.03 -0.78 -10.48
N ALA A 248 -17.68 0.43 -10.01
CA ALA A 248 -16.99 0.60 -8.73
C ALA A 248 -17.46 1.88 -8.03
N ASP A 249 -17.86 1.75 -6.76
CA ASP A 249 -18.34 2.87 -5.94
C ASP A 249 -17.23 3.88 -5.60
N PHE A 250 -15.97 3.45 -5.59
CA PHE A 250 -14.82 4.31 -5.31
C PHE A 250 -14.48 5.27 -6.47
N VAL A 251 -15.03 5.06 -7.67
CA VAL A 251 -14.82 5.99 -8.79
C VAL A 251 -15.56 7.28 -8.53
N THR A 252 -14.78 8.36 -8.35
CA THR A 252 -15.28 9.72 -8.12
C THR A 252 -15.06 10.61 -9.34
N THR A 253 -15.65 11.80 -9.31
CA THR A 253 -15.48 12.84 -10.36
C THR A 253 -14.62 14.02 -9.90
N ASP A 254 -14.08 13.96 -8.69
CA ASP A 254 -13.30 15.05 -8.08
C ASP A 254 -11.95 15.25 -8.80
N ASP A 255 -11.34 14.15 -9.23
CA ASP A 255 -10.10 14.13 -10.01
C ASP A 255 -10.23 13.29 -11.29
N GLY A 256 -9.25 13.43 -12.18
CA GLY A 256 -9.15 12.65 -13.42
C GLY A 256 -10.36 12.82 -14.34
N THR A 257 -10.79 11.73 -14.94
CA THR A 257 -11.85 11.66 -15.96
C THR A 257 -13.15 11.06 -15.47
N GLY A 258 -13.20 10.55 -14.23
CA GLY A 258 -14.28 9.70 -13.72
C GLY A 258 -14.28 8.29 -14.33
N ILE A 259 -13.19 7.89 -14.96
CA ILE A 259 -12.95 6.55 -15.51
C ILE A 259 -11.57 6.12 -15.04
N VAL A 260 -11.49 4.98 -14.37
CA VAL A 260 -10.27 4.47 -13.74
C VAL A 260 -9.81 3.19 -14.42
N HIS A 261 -8.52 3.10 -14.71
CA HIS A 261 -7.92 1.86 -15.20
C HIS A 261 -7.57 0.95 -14.03
N GLU A 262 -7.90 -0.33 -14.13
CA GLU A 262 -7.74 -1.32 -13.08
C GLU A 262 -6.56 -2.25 -13.35
N ALA A 263 -5.64 -2.34 -12.36
CA ALA A 263 -4.48 -3.21 -12.39
C ALA A 263 -4.30 -3.91 -11.03
N PRO A 264 -4.96 -5.06 -10.80
CA PRO A 264 -5.08 -5.73 -9.50
C PRO A 264 -3.77 -6.03 -8.79
N ALA A 265 -2.66 -6.15 -9.51
CA ALA A 265 -1.34 -6.38 -8.93
C ALA A 265 -0.75 -5.13 -8.22
N TYR A 266 -1.32 -3.94 -8.43
CA TYR A 266 -0.74 -2.67 -8.00
C TYR A 266 -1.65 -1.83 -7.12
N GLY A 267 -2.96 -2.13 -7.02
CA GLY A 267 -3.94 -1.43 -6.21
C GLY A 267 -4.74 -2.36 -5.32
N GLU A 268 -4.98 -1.99 -4.05
CA GLU A 268 -5.81 -2.78 -3.13
C GLU A 268 -7.29 -2.76 -3.58
N GLU A 269 -7.78 -1.59 -3.99
CA GLU A 269 -9.16 -1.42 -4.48
C GLU A 269 -9.38 -2.18 -5.79
N ASP A 270 -8.42 -2.10 -6.72
CA ASP A 270 -8.39 -2.84 -7.98
C ASP A 270 -8.43 -4.36 -7.72
N TYR A 271 -7.61 -4.83 -6.76
CA TYR A 271 -7.55 -6.24 -6.39
C TYR A 271 -8.87 -6.75 -5.84
N GLU A 272 -9.46 -6.04 -4.87
CA GLU A 272 -10.72 -6.44 -4.25
C GLU A 272 -11.87 -6.41 -5.26
N LEU A 273 -11.94 -5.39 -6.12
CA LEU A 273 -12.93 -5.30 -7.19
C LEU A 273 -12.84 -6.48 -8.16
N CYS A 274 -11.65 -6.73 -8.70
CA CYS A 274 -11.45 -7.80 -9.68
C CYS A 274 -11.62 -9.19 -9.06
N LYS A 275 -11.21 -9.40 -7.80
CA LYS A 275 -11.39 -10.66 -7.07
C LYS A 275 -12.86 -10.98 -6.81
N ALA A 276 -13.67 -9.97 -6.50
CA ALA A 276 -15.11 -10.16 -6.30
C ALA A 276 -15.84 -10.62 -7.56
N LEU A 277 -15.28 -10.33 -8.73
CA LEU A 277 -15.86 -10.69 -10.05
C LEU A 277 -15.22 -11.97 -10.65
N GLY A 278 -14.18 -12.55 -10.02
CA GLY A 278 -13.51 -13.78 -10.42
C GLY A 278 -12.54 -13.62 -11.53
#